data_af8e84484ad4571e778bba467917a417
#
_entry.id   af8e84484ad4571e778bba467917a417
#
_cell.length_a   1.000
_cell.length_b   1.000
_cell.length_c   1.000
_cell.angle_alpha   90.00
_cell.angle_beta   90.00
_cell.angle_gamma   90.00
#
_symmetry.space_group_name_H-M   'P 1'
#
loop_
_entity.id
_entity.type
_entity.pdbx_description
1 polymer ?
#
loop_
_entity_poly.entity_id
_entity_poly.type
_entity_poly.pdbx_seq_one_letter_code
_entity_poly.pdbx_strand_id
1 'polypeptide(L)'
;LWINTIDSQDDHLLKIKDSPDPRTGRKHWSFVNRSYNFDSAGGLIYEVDVTRPKGDRVNIKSLADGTPFDLSASYNVAMTSYRASGGGNIMRDGAGVDTDRIADRVVAYHPEIRDILYDYLVAHKEIDPATIGDRTVIGEWSFVPEDLAVRALEQDMKLVFSK
;
A
#
# COMPACT_ATOMS: atom_id res chain seq x y z
N LEU A 1 3.01 -5.21 -7.12
CA LEU A 1 4.43 -5.21 -7.25
C LEU A 1 4.93 -6.40 -8.07
N TRP A 2 4.91 -7.54 -7.52
CA TRP A 2 5.51 -8.79 -7.99
C TRP A 2 4.64 -9.56 -8.97
N ILE A 3 3.46 -9.13 -9.10
CA ILE A 3 2.45 -9.67 -9.97
C ILE A 3 2.84 -9.52 -11.45
N ASN A 4 3.78 -8.60 -11.71
CA ASN A 4 4.31 -8.36 -13.03
C ASN A 4 4.87 -9.62 -13.73
N THR A 5 5.41 -10.55 -12.93
CA THR A 5 5.95 -11.81 -13.43
C THR A 5 4.90 -12.91 -13.60
N ILE A 6 3.71 -12.71 -13.07
CA ILE A 6 2.60 -13.67 -13.14
C ILE A 6 1.72 -13.39 -14.35
N ASP A 7 1.49 -12.12 -14.63
CA ASP A 7 0.51 -11.71 -15.61
C ASP A 7 1.19 -10.94 -16.74
N SER A 8 1.06 -11.42 -17.94
CA SER A 8 1.58 -10.79 -19.16
C SER A 8 0.72 -9.62 -19.65
N GLN A 9 -0.40 -9.36 -19.01
CA GLN A 9 -1.31 -8.30 -19.43
C GLN A 9 -0.82 -6.94 -18.94
N ASP A 10 -0.68 -6.01 -19.85
CA ASP A 10 -0.04 -4.72 -19.64
C ASP A 10 -0.77 -3.75 -18.70
N ASP A 11 -2.04 -3.98 -18.47
CA ASP A 11 -2.91 -3.09 -17.69
C ASP A 11 -2.97 -3.44 -16.20
N HIS A 12 -2.40 -4.57 -15.79
CA HIS A 12 -2.61 -5.07 -14.43
C HIS A 12 -1.58 -4.59 -13.41
N LEU A 13 -0.38 -4.14 -13.82
CA LEU A 13 0.75 -4.30 -12.92
C LEU A 13 1.75 -3.16 -12.96
N LEU A 14 2.52 -3.10 -11.88
CA LEU A 14 3.81 -2.45 -11.88
C LEU A 14 4.76 -3.21 -12.81
N LYS A 15 5.25 -2.57 -13.85
CA LYS A 15 6.22 -3.15 -14.76
C LYS A 15 7.63 -2.79 -14.34
N ILE A 16 8.51 -3.77 -14.34
CA ILE A 16 9.92 -3.51 -14.18
C ILE A 16 10.46 -2.96 -15.50
N LYS A 17 11.04 -1.78 -15.41
CA LYS A 17 11.62 -1.09 -16.56
C LYS A 17 13.14 -1.11 -16.45
N ASP A 18 13.79 -1.56 -17.51
CA ASP A 18 15.25 -1.46 -17.64
C ASP A 18 15.63 0.01 -17.94
N SER A 19 16.30 0.63 -16.98
CA SER A 19 16.67 2.02 -17.02
C SER A 19 18.13 2.17 -16.58
N PRO A 20 19.06 2.53 -17.48
CA PRO A 20 20.45 2.73 -17.10
C PRO A 20 20.61 3.84 -16.05
N ASP A 21 21.50 3.63 -15.10
CA ASP A 21 21.92 4.67 -14.16
C ASP A 21 22.61 5.80 -14.94
N PRO A 22 22.10 7.05 -14.90
CA PRO A 22 22.65 8.14 -15.68
C PRO A 22 24.11 8.51 -15.33
N ARG A 23 24.60 8.13 -14.14
CA ARG A 23 25.95 8.41 -13.69
C ARG A 23 26.95 7.33 -14.07
N THR A 24 26.50 6.07 -14.04
CA THR A 24 27.39 4.92 -14.22
C THR A 24 27.18 4.20 -15.54
N GLY A 25 26.09 4.49 -16.25
CA GLY A 25 25.68 3.78 -17.47
C GLY A 25 25.26 2.33 -17.23
N ARG A 26 25.24 1.87 -15.96
CA ARG A 26 24.83 0.51 -15.63
C ARG A 26 23.33 0.37 -15.75
N LYS A 27 22.90 -0.74 -16.32
CA LYS A 27 21.50 -1.12 -16.32
C LYS A 27 21.03 -1.39 -14.89
N HIS A 28 19.86 -0.83 -14.54
CA HIS A 28 19.16 -1.21 -13.34
C HIS A 28 17.67 -1.32 -13.65
N TRP A 29 17.00 -2.18 -12.92
CA TRP A 29 15.57 -2.35 -13.03
C TRP A 29 14.84 -1.35 -12.17
N SER A 30 13.80 -0.75 -12.70
CA SER A 30 12.90 0.16 -11.97
C SER A 30 11.45 -0.11 -12.35
N PHE A 31 10.56 0.18 -11.41
CA PHE A 31 9.13 0.04 -11.67
C PHE A 31 8.62 1.18 -12.57
N VAL A 32 7.75 0.86 -13.50
CA VAL A 32 7.04 1.86 -14.33
C VAL A 32 6.17 2.74 -13.42
N ASN A 33 5.43 2.11 -12.52
CA ASN A 33 4.75 2.81 -11.44
C ASN A 33 5.64 2.84 -10.20
N ARG A 34 5.67 3.96 -9.52
CA ARG A 34 6.55 4.14 -8.38
C ARG A 34 6.08 3.27 -7.22
N SER A 35 6.98 2.45 -6.67
CA SER A 35 6.69 1.49 -5.59
C SER A 35 6.14 2.15 -4.33
N TYR A 36 6.51 3.39 -4.04
CA TYR A 36 5.99 4.14 -2.89
C TYR A 36 4.53 4.58 -3.04
N ASN A 37 3.91 4.36 -4.19
CA ASN A 37 2.48 4.54 -4.38
C ASN A 37 1.66 3.29 -4.08
N PHE A 38 2.29 2.25 -3.55
CA PHE A 38 1.59 1.08 -3.03
C PHE A 38 1.19 1.37 -1.57
N ASP A 39 -0.09 1.50 -1.33
CA ASP A 39 -0.64 1.68 0.02
C ASP A 39 -1.30 0.40 0.50
N SER A 40 -1.26 0.19 1.81
CA SER A 40 -2.05 -0.81 2.51
C SER A 40 -3.03 -0.11 3.46
N ALA A 41 -4.14 -0.75 3.76
CA ALA A 41 -5.11 -0.26 4.73
C ALA A 41 -4.89 -0.94 6.08
N GLY A 42 -4.89 -0.15 7.16
CA GLY A 42 -5.02 -0.64 8.53
C GLY A 42 -6.46 -0.55 8.99
N GLY A 43 -6.87 -1.39 9.92
CA GLY A 43 -8.24 -1.45 10.44
C GLY A 43 -9.19 -2.32 9.62
N LEU A 44 -8.70 -3.01 8.61
CA LEU A 44 -9.45 -3.94 7.77
C LEU A 44 -8.75 -5.30 7.70
N ILE A 45 -9.50 -6.38 7.76
CA ILE A 45 -9.02 -7.71 7.39
C ILE A 45 -9.39 -7.95 5.92
N TYR A 46 -8.40 -8.11 5.05
CA TYR A 46 -8.66 -8.29 3.62
C TYR A 46 -7.61 -9.16 2.92
N GLU A 47 -7.98 -9.66 1.77
CA GLU A 47 -7.10 -10.39 0.86
C GLU A 47 -6.98 -9.65 -0.47
N VAL A 48 -5.83 -9.77 -1.10
CA VAL A 48 -5.59 -9.30 -2.46
C VAL A 48 -5.37 -10.51 -3.37
N ASP A 49 -6.38 -10.86 -4.13
CA ASP A 49 -6.32 -11.99 -5.06
C ASP A 49 -5.57 -11.59 -6.32
N VAL A 50 -4.34 -12.11 -6.45
CA VAL A 50 -3.44 -11.77 -7.56
C VAL A 50 -3.87 -12.40 -8.89
N THR A 51 -4.81 -13.33 -8.88
CA THR A 51 -5.32 -13.98 -10.10
C THR A 51 -6.45 -13.18 -10.75
N ARG A 52 -7.03 -12.23 -10.04
CA ARG A 52 -8.17 -11.45 -10.52
C ARG A 52 -7.73 -10.20 -11.30
N PRO A 53 -8.58 -9.69 -12.17
CA PRO A 53 -8.29 -8.49 -12.94
C PRO A 53 -8.18 -7.25 -12.05
N LYS A 54 -7.52 -6.22 -12.56
CA LYS A 54 -7.45 -4.90 -11.93
C LYS A 54 -8.86 -4.40 -11.59
N GLY A 55 -9.01 -3.90 -10.35
CA GLY A 55 -10.29 -3.38 -9.85
C GLY A 55 -11.15 -4.43 -9.10
N ASP A 56 -10.80 -5.72 -9.19
CA ASP A 56 -11.55 -6.81 -8.55
C ASP A 56 -10.67 -7.72 -7.67
N ARG A 57 -9.52 -7.21 -7.21
CA ARG A 57 -8.54 -7.99 -6.46
C ARG A 57 -8.74 -7.96 -4.95
N VAL A 58 -9.35 -6.92 -4.42
CA VAL A 58 -9.48 -6.72 -2.98
C VAL A 58 -10.77 -7.35 -2.49
N ASN A 59 -10.62 -8.27 -1.53
CA ASN A 59 -11.74 -8.93 -0.87
C ASN A 59 -11.68 -8.62 0.63
N ILE A 60 -12.51 -7.68 1.08
CA ILE A 60 -12.60 -7.29 2.49
C ILE A 60 -13.42 -8.34 3.24
N LYS A 61 -12.85 -8.91 4.29
CA LYS A 61 -13.48 -9.91 5.15
C LYS A 61 -14.25 -9.29 6.29
N SER A 62 -13.62 -8.33 6.97
CA SER A 62 -14.20 -7.63 8.14
C SER A 62 -13.42 -6.36 8.46
N LEU A 63 -13.89 -5.59 9.43
CA LEU A 63 -13.05 -4.66 10.17
C LEU A 63 -12.04 -5.44 11.03
N ALA A 64 -10.99 -4.77 11.52
CA ALA A 64 -9.94 -5.42 12.32
C ALA A 64 -10.46 -6.00 13.65
N ASP A 65 -11.55 -5.45 14.19
CA ASP A 65 -12.21 -5.95 15.41
C ASP A 65 -13.15 -7.15 15.14
N GLY A 66 -13.24 -7.62 13.89
CA GLY A 66 -14.12 -8.70 13.49
C GLY A 66 -15.55 -8.27 13.10
N THR A 67 -15.88 -7.00 13.24
CA THR A 67 -17.18 -6.48 12.81
C THR A 67 -17.32 -6.62 11.28
N PRO A 68 -18.48 -7.05 10.76
CA PRO A 68 -18.70 -7.12 9.32
C PRO A 68 -18.51 -5.75 8.64
N PHE A 69 -17.81 -5.75 7.51
CA PHE A 69 -17.66 -4.55 6.70
C PHE A 69 -18.94 -4.28 5.90
N ASP A 70 -19.49 -3.07 6.04
CA ASP A 70 -20.71 -2.65 5.34
C ASP A 70 -20.36 -1.64 4.23
N LEU A 71 -20.54 -2.05 2.98
CA LEU A 71 -20.30 -1.22 1.80
C LEU A 71 -21.19 0.03 1.73
N SER A 72 -22.33 0.05 2.45
CA SER A 72 -23.24 1.19 2.49
C SER A 72 -22.93 2.19 3.59
N ALA A 73 -22.06 1.81 4.53
CA ALA A 73 -21.69 2.66 5.64
C ALA A 73 -20.64 3.71 5.27
N SER A 74 -20.54 4.76 6.05
CA SER A 74 -19.47 5.75 5.95
C SER A 74 -18.40 5.48 7.01
N TYR A 75 -17.15 5.53 6.60
CA TYR A 75 -16.00 5.31 7.47
C TYR A 75 -15.08 6.53 7.47
N ASN A 76 -14.53 6.87 8.64
CA ASN A 76 -13.46 7.84 8.73
C ASN A 76 -12.13 7.16 8.43
N VAL A 77 -11.36 7.73 7.49
CA VAL A 77 -10.07 7.19 7.08
C VAL A 77 -8.97 8.21 7.40
N ALA A 78 -8.00 7.81 8.20
CA ALA A 78 -6.79 8.59 8.42
C ALA A 78 -5.81 8.36 7.27
N MET A 79 -5.30 9.43 6.70
CA MET A 79 -4.30 9.37 5.63
C MET A 79 -3.33 10.55 5.70
N THR A 80 -2.19 10.44 5.04
CA THR A 80 -1.24 11.54 4.96
C THR A 80 -1.78 12.69 4.10
N SER A 81 -1.33 13.91 4.38
CA SER A 81 -1.67 15.09 3.57
C SER A 81 -1.28 14.91 2.10
N TYR A 82 -0.18 14.23 1.83
CA TYR A 82 0.24 13.88 0.47
C TYR A 82 -0.84 13.07 -0.27
N ARG A 83 -1.43 12.07 0.37
CA ARG A 83 -2.53 11.29 -0.23
C ARG A 83 -3.81 12.09 -0.35
N ALA A 84 -4.15 12.82 0.70
CA ALA A 84 -5.33 13.68 0.71
C ALA A 84 -5.28 14.79 -0.35
N SER A 85 -4.08 15.28 -0.71
CA SER A 85 -3.91 16.26 -1.79
C SER A 85 -3.80 15.64 -3.20
N GLY A 86 -4.08 14.36 -3.35
CA GLY A 86 -4.08 13.66 -4.64
C GLY A 86 -2.77 12.97 -4.99
N GLY A 87 -1.80 12.93 -4.07
CA GLY A 87 -0.52 12.27 -4.29
C GLY A 87 -0.67 10.80 -4.69
N GLY A 88 -0.01 10.42 -5.79
CA GLY A 88 -0.09 9.08 -6.36
C GLY A 88 -1.38 8.78 -7.11
N ASN A 89 -2.27 9.75 -7.28
CA ASN A 89 -3.58 9.63 -7.94
C ASN A 89 -4.55 8.61 -7.30
N ILE A 90 -4.26 8.12 -6.09
CA ILE A 90 -5.06 7.06 -5.45
C ILE A 90 -6.50 7.51 -5.21
N MET A 91 -6.69 8.75 -4.78
CA MET A 91 -8.03 9.28 -4.53
C MET A 91 -8.83 9.41 -5.82
N ARG A 92 -8.23 9.91 -6.88
CA ARG A 92 -8.92 10.07 -8.17
C ARG A 92 -9.13 8.73 -8.88
N ASP A 93 -8.06 7.96 -9.06
CA ASP A 93 -8.09 6.76 -9.90
C ASP A 93 -8.63 5.53 -9.15
N GLY A 94 -8.50 5.51 -7.82
CA GLY A 94 -8.99 4.42 -6.96
C GLY A 94 -10.36 4.70 -6.36
N ALA A 95 -10.54 5.88 -5.75
CA ALA A 95 -11.78 6.22 -5.05
C ALA A 95 -12.77 7.07 -5.87
N GLY A 96 -12.40 7.49 -7.08
CA GLY A 96 -13.25 8.33 -7.94
C GLY A 96 -13.51 9.73 -7.35
N VAL A 97 -12.61 10.22 -6.50
CA VAL A 97 -12.75 11.52 -5.84
C VAL A 97 -11.76 12.51 -6.47
N ASP A 98 -12.31 13.55 -7.08
CA ASP A 98 -11.50 14.65 -7.60
C ASP A 98 -10.76 15.37 -6.46
N THR A 99 -9.53 15.78 -6.72
CA THR A 99 -8.65 16.36 -5.70
C THR A 99 -9.15 17.68 -5.13
N ASP A 100 -9.86 18.48 -5.92
CA ASP A 100 -10.53 19.72 -5.49
C ASP A 100 -11.72 19.49 -4.56
N ARG A 101 -12.27 18.27 -4.55
CA ARG A 101 -13.40 17.85 -3.71
C ARG A 101 -13.00 17.12 -2.42
N ILE A 102 -11.71 16.85 -2.23
CA ILE A 102 -11.25 16.14 -1.02
C ILE A 102 -11.47 17.00 0.22
N ALA A 103 -11.23 18.31 0.14
CA ALA A 103 -11.43 19.23 1.25
C ALA A 103 -12.84 19.18 1.85
N ASP A 104 -13.86 18.96 1.00
CA ASP A 104 -15.26 18.86 1.42
C ASP A 104 -15.55 17.61 2.30
N ARG A 105 -14.62 16.66 2.31
CA ARG A 105 -14.74 15.39 3.03
C ARG A 105 -13.86 15.30 4.26
N VAL A 106 -13.04 16.32 4.51
CA VAL A 106 -12.15 16.32 5.68
C VAL A 106 -12.96 16.61 6.94
N VAL A 107 -12.91 15.68 7.89
CA VAL A 107 -13.61 15.79 9.17
C VAL A 107 -12.70 16.28 10.30
N ALA A 108 -11.38 16.10 10.17
CA ALA A 108 -10.38 16.56 11.13
C ALA A 108 -9.00 16.71 10.48
N TYR A 109 -8.20 17.60 11.04
CA TYR A 109 -6.77 17.71 10.79
C TYR A 109 -6.01 17.32 12.06
N HIS A 110 -4.94 16.59 11.88
CA HIS A 110 -4.05 16.17 12.95
C HIS A 110 -2.66 16.76 12.74
N PRO A 111 -1.82 16.83 13.78
CA PRO A 111 -0.42 17.21 13.66
C PRO A 111 0.32 16.37 12.62
N GLU A 112 1.48 16.85 12.19
CA GLU A 112 2.32 16.06 11.28
C GLU A 112 2.70 14.72 11.90
N ILE A 113 2.80 13.69 11.06
CA ILE A 113 3.13 12.32 11.49
C ILE A 113 4.44 12.25 12.30
N ARG A 114 5.40 13.12 11.97
CA ARG A 114 6.67 13.23 12.73
C ARG A 114 6.48 13.71 14.16
N ASP A 115 5.60 14.66 14.36
CA ASP A 115 5.31 15.21 15.69
C ASP A 115 4.57 14.15 16.53
N ILE A 116 3.57 13.49 15.95
CA ILE A 116 2.86 12.37 16.60
C ILE A 116 3.83 11.26 17.00
N LEU A 117 4.75 10.89 16.10
CA LEU A 117 5.76 9.87 16.37
C LEU A 117 6.74 10.31 17.43
N TYR A 118 7.18 11.56 17.40
CA TYR A 118 8.06 12.14 18.42
C TYR A 118 7.41 12.09 19.80
N ASP A 119 6.18 12.56 19.92
CA ASP A 119 5.44 12.57 21.18
C ASP A 119 5.25 11.14 21.71
N TYR A 120 4.96 10.18 20.82
CA TYR A 120 4.86 8.78 21.18
C TYR A 120 6.19 8.24 21.74
N LEU A 121 7.31 8.52 21.07
CA LEU A 121 8.63 8.10 21.51
C LEU A 121 9.02 8.73 22.85
N VAL A 122 8.73 10.00 23.06
CA VAL A 122 8.97 10.70 24.33
C VAL A 122 8.18 10.09 25.48
N ALA A 123 6.92 9.74 25.22
CA ALA A 123 6.03 9.16 26.23
C ALA A 123 6.44 7.74 26.61
N HIS A 124 6.93 6.94 25.66
CA HIS A 124 7.23 5.51 25.86
C HIS A 124 8.70 5.22 26.16
N LYS A 125 9.61 6.18 25.88
CA LYS A 125 11.07 6.15 26.15
C LYS A 125 11.84 4.98 25.55
N GLU A 126 11.26 3.79 25.57
CA GLU A 126 11.80 2.58 24.95
C GLU A 126 10.75 1.99 23.99
N ILE A 127 11.22 1.56 22.85
CA ILE A 127 10.41 0.85 21.87
C ILE A 127 11.08 -0.49 21.60
N ASP A 128 10.44 -1.53 22.05
CA ASP A 128 10.80 -2.91 21.75
C ASP A 128 9.57 -3.69 21.26
N PRO A 129 9.76 -4.89 20.68
CA PRO A 129 8.63 -5.69 20.20
C PRO A 129 7.59 -6.02 21.27
N ALA A 130 7.97 -6.06 22.55
CA ALA A 130 7.05 -6.33 23.64
C ALA A 130 6.21 -5.09 24.01
N THR A 131 6.79 -3.89 23.92
CA THR A 131 6.08 -2.63 24.23
C THR A 131 5.18 -2.17 23.10
N ILE A 132 5.57 -2.45 21.84
CA ILE A 132 4.77 -2.12 20.66
C ILE A 132 3.67 -3.19 20.46
N GLY A 133 3.98 -4.44 20.86
CA GLY A 133 3.06 -5.57 20.75
C GLY A 133 2.55 -5.80 19.33
N ASP A 134 1.39 -6.40 19.23
CA ASP A 134 0.75 -6.75 17.95
C ASP A 134 0.35 -5.54 17.09
N ARG A 135 0.47 -4.32 17.62
CA ARG A 135 0.12 -3.08 16.90
C ARG A 135 1.04 -2.78 15.73
N THR A 136 2.20 -3.39 15.66
CA THR A 136 3.15 -3.25 14.54
C THR A 136 3.08 -4.39 13.55
N VAL A 137 2.40 -5.47 13.89
CA VAL A 137 2.23 -6.60 12.99
C VAL A 137 1.09 -6.29 12.04
N ILE A 138 1.44 -5.93 10.82
CA ILE A 138 0.48 -5.77 9.73
C ILE A 138 0.09 -7.18 9.26
N GLY A 139 -0.68 -7.91 10.07
CA GLY A 139 -1.27 -9.19 9.72
C GLY A 139 -2.70 -9.07 9.20
N GLU A 140 -3.13 -7.85 8.94
CA GLU A 140 -4.52 -7.54 8.57
C GLU A 140 -4.83 -7.84 7.11
N TRP A 141 -3.80 -8.08 6.28
CA TRP A 141 -4.01 -8.42 4.88
C TRP A 141 -2.95 -9.37 4.33
N SER A 142 -3.31 -10.08 3.26
CA SER A 142 -2.42 -11.01 2.58
C SER A 142 -2.69 -11.05 1.08
N PHE A 143 -1.70 -11.54 0.33
CA PHE A 143 -1.91 -11.93 -1.06
C PHE A 143 -2.39 -13.38 -1.15
N VAL A 144 -3.33 -13.63 -2.05
CA VAL A 144 -3.82 -14.98 -2.35
C VAL A 144 -3.81 -15.22 -3.87
N PRO A 145 -3.50 -16.42 -4.37
CA PRO A 145 -2.90 -17.55 -3.62
C PRO A 145 -1.48 -17.22 -3.15
N GLU A 146 -1.14 -17.62 -1.93
CA GLU A 146 0.14 -17.27 -1.31
C GLU A 146 1.33 -17.83 -2.09
N ASP A 147 1.27 -19.08 -2.53
CA ASP A 147 2.35 -19.71 -3.29
C ASP A 147 2.67 -18.99 -4.59
N LEU A 148 1.66 -18.47 -5.26
CA LEU A 148 1.83 -17.70 -6.48
C LEU A 148 2.47 -16.35 -6.20
N ALA A 149 2.03 -15.66 -5.15
CA ALA A 149 2.57 -14.37 -4.75
C ALA A 149 4.04 -14.48 -4.31
N VAL A 150 4.38 -15.52 -3.54
CA VAL A 150 5.77 -15.79 -3.11
C VAL A 150 6.68 -16.03 -4.31
N ARG A 151 6.28 -16.89 -5.25
CA ARG A 151 7.07 -17.14 -6.48
C ARG A 151 7.30 -15.90 -7.31
N ALA A 152 6.27 -15.05 -7.44
CA ALA A 152 6.40 -13.79 -8.17
C ALA A 152 7.35 -12.81 -7.46
N LEU A 153 7.24 -12.70 -6.14
CA LEU A 153 8.15 -11.89 -5.33
C LEU A 153 9.60 -12.33 -5.51
N GLU A 154 9.88 -13.63 -5.44
CA GLU A 154 11.22 -14.16 -5.63
C GLU A 154 11.81 -13.82 -7.01
N GLN A 155 11.00 -13.88 -8.06
CA GLN A 155 11.43 -13.52 -9.41
C GLN A 155 11.71 -12.03 -9.54
N ASP A 156 10.83 -11.18 -9.03
CA ASP A 156 11.02 -9.73 -9.08
C ASP A 156 12.23 -9.30 -8.24
N MET A 157 12.47 -9.93 -7.10
CA MET A 157 13.66 -9.69 -6.29
C MET A 157 14.96 -10.07 -7.03
N LYS A 158 14.96 -11.17 -7.76
CA LYS A 158 16.09 -11.54 -8.60
C LYS A 158 16.36 -10.49 -9.68
N LEU A 159 15.32 -9.96 -10.32
CA LEU A 159 15.47 -8.91 -11.34
C LEU A 159 15.97 -7.59 -10.75
N VAL A 160 15.40 -7.16 -9.64
CA VAL A 160 15.73 -5.86 -9.03
C VAL A 160 17.12 -5.85 -8.40
N PHE A 161 17.54 -6.96 -7.81
CA PHE A 161 18.79 -7.06 -7.05
C PHE A 161 19.87 -7.92 -7.75
N SER A 162 19.63 -8.44 -8.95
CA SER A 162 20.70 -9.06 -9.74
C SER A 162 21.75 -8.01 -10.07
N LYS A 163 23.00 -8.35 -9.72
CA LYS A 163 24.18 -7.50 -9.99
C LYS A 163 24.65 -7.64 -11.44
#